data_626ce231afa9e0486353a98937494429
#
_entry.id   626ce231afa9e0486353a98937494429
#
_cell.length_a   1.000
_cell.length_b   1.000
_cell.length_c   1.000
_cell.angle_alpha   90.00
_cell.angle_beta   90.00
_cell.angle_gamma   90.00
#
_symmetry.space_group_name_H-M   'P 1'
#
loop_
_entity.id
_entity.type
_entity.pdbx_description
1 polymer ?
#
loop_
_entity_poly.entity_id
_entity_poly.type
_entity_poly.pdbx_seq_one_letter_code
_entity_poly.pdbx_strand_id
1 'polypeptide(L)'
;MKFKTLRFFKSLSARLLLLTLIWVSFIVTTIGYTMMLNWKLESSSAATNIIGDIRFHVFRTALYALPQYDNRDFDNEVRTVNASLDLLQRGDQWRPLLVPETETIRTALRNIDEEWRQSVLPHLTAARSGAREPMMGDVNLYVEKLAALTNDIDEYRAHFLWQLRYLQGLLIVLAIGSLFAIMALLLRWVIRPLEKLGGAIVRLSSGDLTARTEVRSEDG
;
A
#
# COMPACT_ATOMS: atom_id res chain seq x y z
N MET A 1 7.16 -41.97 16.70
CA MET A 1 6.79 -41.28 15.43
C MET A 1 7.79 -40.20 14.97
N LYS A 2 9.00 -40.08 15.59
CA LYS A 2 10.00 -39.01 15.31
C LYS A 2 11.06 -39.38 14.25
N PHE A 3 11.16 -40.61 13.77
CA PHE A 3 12.26 -41.08 12.90
C PHE A 3 11.99 -40.99 11.39
N LYS A 4 10.73 -40.87 10.94
CA LYS A 4 10.42 -40.78 9.51
C LYS A 4 10.64 -39.38 8.89
N THR A 5 10.54 -38.31 9.67
CA THR A 5 10.72 -36.93 9.20
C THR A 5 12.17 -36.58 8.87
N LEU A 6 13.12 -37.14 9.60
CA LEU A 6 14.57 -36.88 9.36
C LEU A 6 15.10 -37.52 8.07
N ARG A 7 14.47 -38.60 7.60
CA ARG A 7 14.87 -39.31 6.35
C ARG A 7 14.40 -38.54 5.09
N PHE A 8 13.28 -37.83 5.19
CA PHE A 8 12.74 -37.05 4.08
C PHE A 8 13.68 -35.88 3.70
N PHE A 9 14.34 -35.25 4.69
CA PHE A 9 15.27 -34.15 4.46
C PHE A 9 16.62 -34.57 3.84
N LYS A 10 16.91 -35.86 3.72
CA LYS A 10 18.14 -36.34 3.09
C LYS A 10 18.04 -36.48 1.57
N SER A 11 16.82 -36.58 1.01
CA SER A 11 16.68 -36.70 -0.45
C SER A 11 16.81 -35.32 -1.13
N LEU A 12 17.49 -35.29 -2.26
CA LEU A 12 17.69 -34.09 -3.08
C LEU A 12 16.36 -33.44 -3.47
N SER A 13 15.38 -34.26 -3.84
CA SER A 13 14.02 -33.83 -4.19
C SER A 13 13.29 -33.17 -3.03
N ALA A 14 13.44 -33.64 -1.80
CA ALA A 14 12.82 -33.00 -0.62
C ALA A 14 13.44 -31.65 -0.27
N ARG A 15 14.76 -31.53 -0.42
CA ARG A 15 15.46 -30.24 -0.23
C ARG A 15 15.04 -29.21 -1.28
N LEU A 16 14.93 -29.61 -2.54
CA LEU A 16 14.45 -28.75 -3.62
C LEU A 16 13.00 -28.34 -3.39
N LEU A 17 12.12 -29.26 -3.02
CA LEU A 17 10.72 -29.00 -2.74
C LEU A 17 10.56 -28.02 -1.57
N LEU A 18 11.31 -28.21 -0.49
CA LEU A 18 11.29 -27.30 0.67
C LEU A 18 11.79 -25.91 0.30
N LEU A 19 12.86 -25.79 -0.47
CA LEU A 19 13.41 -24.52 -0.94
C LEU A 19 12.41 -23.79 -1.84
N THR A 20 11.76 -24.53 -2.76
CA THR A 20 10.69 -23.97 -3.62
C THR A 20 9.50 -23.49 -2.79
N LEU A 21 9.08 -24.26 -1.79
CA LEU A 21 7.95 -23.91 -0.93
C LEU A 21 8.23 -22.65 -0.09
N ILE A 22 9.46 -22.53 0.44
CA ILE A 22 9.90 -21.31 1.14
C ILE A 22 9.86 -20.11 0.20
N TRP A 23 10.36 -20.26 -1.03
CA TRP A 23 10.37 -19.21 -2.04
C TRP A 23 8.96 -18.77 -2.43
N VAL A 24 8.09 -19.72 -2.74
CA VAL A 24 6.69 -19.43 -3.09
C VAL A 24 5.99 -18.75 -1.93
N SER A 25 6.16 -19.24 -0.70
CA SER A 25 5.58 -18.62 0.49
C SER A 25 6.06 -17.16 0.67
N PHE A 26 7.36 -16.92 0.48
CA PHE A 26 7.93 -15.57 0.54
C PHE A 26 7.34 -14.64 -0.51
N ILE A 27 7.23 -15.09 -1.77
CA ILE A 27 6.65 -14.31 -2.87
C ILE A 27 5.18 -13.98 -2.56
N VAL A 28 4.38 -14.96 -2.16
CA VAL A 28 2.95 -14.76 -1.84
C VAL A 28 2.77 -13.78 -0.68
N THR A 29 3.57 -13.92 0.38
CA THR A 29 3.54 -13.00 1.53
C THR A 29 3.89 -11.57 1.11
N THR A 30 4.90 -11.41 0.26
CA THR A 30 5.32 -10.09 -0.21
C THR A 30 4.29 -9.44 -1.12
N ILE A 31 3.68 -10.21 -2.04
CA ILE A 31 2.58 -9.72 -2.89
C ILE A 31 1.41 -9.28 -2.01
N GLY A 32 0.99 -10.09 -1.04
CA GLY A 32 -0.09 -9.76 -0.12
C GLY A 32 0.19 -8.48 0.67
N TYR A 33 1.41 -8.33 1.20
CA TYR A 33 1.83 -7.13 1.92
C TYR A 33 1.84 -5.88 1.01
N THR A 34 2.36 -6.00 -0.21
CA THR A 34 2.37 -4.91 -1.20
C THR A 34 0.94 -4.49 -1.57
N MET A 35 0.05 -5.46 -1.75
CA MET A 35 -1.37 -5.19 -2.05
C MET A 35 -2.06 -4.45 -0.89
N MET A 36 -1.78 -4.83 0.36
CA MET A 36 -2.28 -4.14 1.54
C MET A 36 -1.77 -2.69 1.64
N LEU A 37 -0.48 -2.45 1.33
CA LEU A 37 0.08 -1.09 1.32
C LEU A 37 -0.55 -0.23 0.22
N ASN A 38 -0.71 -0.77 -0.98
CA ASN A 38 -1.36 -0.06 -2.10
C ASN A 38 -2.80 0.34 -1.75
N TRP A 39 -3.55 -0.55 -1.12
CA TRP A 39 -4.91 -0.26 -0.68
C TRP A 39 -4.97 0.90 0.34
N LYS A 40 -4.04 0.95 1.29
CA LYS A 40 -3.92 2.07 2.23
C LYS A 40 -3.57 3.40 1.53
N LEU A 41 -2.72 3.36 0.52
CA LEU A 41 -2.34 4.55 -0.25
C LEU A 41 -3.51 5.09 -1.09
N GLU A 42 -4.26 4.20 -1.72
CA GLU A 42 -5.43 4.54 -2.52
C GLU A 42 -6.52 5.18 -1.67
N SER A 43 -6.80 4.61 -0.50
CA SER A 43 -7.80 5.13 0.44
C SER A 43 -7.46 6.52 0.97
N SER A 44 -6.20 6.79 1.28
CA SER A 44 -5.74 8.12 1.71
C SER A 44 -5.83 9.15 0.57
N SER A 45 -5.61 8.74 -0.68
CA SER A 45 -5.75 9.60 -1.86
C SER A 45 -7.20 10.05 -2.07
N ALA A 46 -8.16 9.15 -1.85
CA ALA A 46 -9.57 9.47 -1.92
C ALA A 46 -9.97 10.51 -0.85
N ALA A 47 -9.44 10.39 0.37
CA ALA A 47 -9.67 11.37 1.43
C ALA A 47 -9.16 12.77 1.05
N THR A 48 -7.93 12.87 0.51
CA THR A 48 -7.36 14.13 0.05
C THR A 48 -8.21 14.79 -1.04
N ASN A 49 -8.75 14.02 -1.98
CA ASN A 49 -9.64 14.53 -3.03
C ASN A 49 -10.94 15.10 -2.44
N ILE A 50 -11.56 14.40 -1.48
CA ILE A 50 -12.79 14.89 -0.82
C ILE A 50 -12.51 16.18 -0.05
N ILE A 51 -11.35 16.31 0.62
CA ILE A 51 -10.98 17.56 1.28
C ILE A 51 -10.83 18.70 0.26
N GLY A 52 -10.27 18.40 -0.93
CA GLY A 52 -10.22 19.34 -2.05
C GLY A 52 -11.61 19.81 -2.49
N ASP A 53 -12.55 18.89 -2.62
CA ASP A 53 -13.95 19.18 -2.97
C ASP A 53 -14.63 20.01 -1.86
N ILE A 54 -14.41 19.70 -0.59
CA ILE A 54 -14.94 20.51 0.53
C ILE A 54 -14.43 21.94 0.44
N ARG A 55 -13.15 22.17 0.20
CA ARG A 55 -12.57 23.51 0.03
C ARG A 55 -13.28 24.29 -1.07
N PHE A 56 -13.50 23.65 -2.22
CA PHE A 56 -14.20 24.27 -3.33
C PHE A 56 -15.65 24.63 -2.96
N HIS A 57 -16.39 23.69 -2.35
CA HIS A 57 -17.78 23.91 -1.95
C HIS A 57 -17.93 24.95 -0.82
N VAL A 58 -16.96 25.04 0.10
CA VAL A 58 -16.93 26.09 1.13
C VAL A 58 -16.81 27.48 0.51
N PHE A 59 -15.91 27.67 -0.46
CA PHE A 59 -15.83 28.95 -1.18
C PHE A 59 -17.10 29.25 -1.97
N ARG A 60 -17.72 28.26 -2.60
CA ARG A 60 -19.01 28.45 -3.28
C ARG A 60 -20.15 28.80 -2.31
N THR A 61 -20.17 28.17 -1.14
CA THR A 61 -21.11 28.53 -0.06
C THR A 61 -20.94 29.99 0.35
N ALA A 62 -19.70 30.46 0.52
CA ALA A 62 -19.41 31.84 0.82
C ALA A 62 -19.85 32.79 -0.31
N LEU A 63 -19.65 32.42 -1.57
CA LEU A 63 -20.11 33.17 -2.72
C LEU A 63 -21.65 33.26 -2.77
N TYR A 64 -22.33 32.12 -2.55
CA TYR A 64 -23.79 32.08 -2.55
C TYR A 64 -24.44 32.63 -1.29
N ALA A 65 -23.65 32.96 -0.26
CA ALA A 65 -24.13 33.74 0.86
C ALA A 65 -24.38 35.23 0.52
N LEU A 66 -23.89 35.70 -0.64
CA LEU A 66 -24.18 37.08 -1.11
C LEU A 66 -25.63 37.18 -1.55
N PRO A 67 -26.32 38.38 -1.28
CA PRO A 67 -27.74 38.53 -1.49
C PRO A 67 -28.23 38.36 -2.95
N GLN A 68 -27.33 38.45 -3.93
CA GLN A 68 -27.66 38.34 -5.35
C GLN A 68 -27.88 36.90 -5.85
N TYR A 69 -27.60 35.90 -5.04
CA TYR A 69 -27.72 34.48 -5.42
C TYR A 69 -28.98 33.81 -4.85
N ASP A 70 -29.46 32.74 -5.50
CA ASP A 70 -30.65 32.00 -5.08
C ASP A 70 -30.38 31.23 -3.75
N ASN A 71 -31.43 31.14 -2.95
CA ASN A 71 -31.43 30.36 -1.71
C ASN A 71 -31.12 28.88 -1.95
N ARG A 72 -31.60 28.32 -3.06
CA ARG A 72 -31.41 26.94 -3.40
C ARG A 72 -29.95 26.58 -3.65
N ASP A 73 -29.18 27.50 -4.25
CA ASP A 73 -27.77 27.27 -4.54
C ASP A 73 -26.97 27.22 -3.24
N PHE A 74 -27.20 28.12 -2.32
CA PHE A 74 -26.59 28.13 -1.00
C PHE A 74 -26.90 26.83 -0.23
N ASP A 75 -28.17 26.43 -0.15
CA ASP A 75 -28.60 25.25 0.59
C ASP A 75 -28.05 23.96 -0.03
N ASN A 76 -27.87 23.93 -1.35
CA ASN A 76 -27.25 22.81 -2.05
C ASN A 76 -25.76 22.67 -1.68
N GLU A 77 -25.02 23.78 -1.67
CA GLU A 77 -23.61 23.75 -1.30
C GLU A 77 -23.42 23.35 0.18
N VAL A 78 -24.23 23.88 1.08
CA VAL A 78 -24.21 23.50 2.50
C VAL A 78 -24.44 22.00 2.67
N ARG A 79 -25.43 21.44 1.95
CA ARG A 79 -25.69 19.98 1.98
C ARG A 79 -24.50 19.18 1.46
N THR A 80 -23.85 19.65 0.40
CA THR A 80 -22.68 19.00 -0.18
C THR A 80 -21.50 19.00 0.80
N VAL A 81 -21.21 20.15 1.44
CA VAL A 81 -20.16 20.24 2.46
C VAL A 81 -20.45 19.29 3.62
N ASN A 82 -21.68 19.32 4.16
CA ASN A 82 -22.08 18.44 5.26
C ASN A 82 -21.94 16.94 4.89
N ALA A 83 -22.41 16.56 3.70
CA ALA A 83 -22.30 15.18 3.22
C ALA A 83 -20.83 14.74 3.05
N SER A 84 -19.97 15.62 2.58
CA SER A 84 -18.55 15.34 2.41
C SER A 84 -17.81 15.21 3.74
N LEU A 85 -18.13 16.06 4.72
CA LEU A 85 -17.59 15.96 6.08
C LEU A 85 -18.05 14.67 6.77
N ASP A 86 -19.35 14.34 6.66
CA ASP A 86 -19.88 13.07 7.18
C ASP A 86 -19.23 11.86 6.50
N LEU A 87 -18.95 11.94 5.19
CA LEU A 87 -18.27 10.88 4.44
C LEU A 87 -16.82 10.68 4.91
N LEU A 88 -16.09 11.77 5.17
CA LEU A 88 -14.74 11.68 5.73
C LEU A 88 -14.70 11.07 7.13
N GLN A 89 -15.72 11.32 7.96
CA GLN A 89 -15.79 10.78 9.32
C GLN A 89 -16.17 9.29 9.36
N ARG A 90 -17.12 8.87 8.52
CA ARG A 90 -17.64 7.49 8.50
C ARG A 90 -16.82 6.56 7.61
N GLY A 91 -16.09 7.12 6.64
CA GLY A 91 -15.52 6.36 5.54
C GLY A 91 -16.58 5.87 4.55
N ASP A 92 -16.14 5.19 3.50
CA ASP A 92 -17.02 4.52 2.52
C ASP A 92 -16.58 3.06 2.40
N GLN A 93 -17.48 2.12 2.69
CA GLN A 93 -17.21 0.69 2.57
C GLN A 93 -17.09 0.22 1.12
N TRP A 94 -17.69 0.94 0.17
CA TRP A 94 -17.71 0.59 -1.25
C TRP A 94 -16.58 1.25 -2.06
N ARG A 95 -16.07 2.37 -1.55
CA ARG A 95 -14.87 3.03 -2.06
C ARG A 95 -13.79 2.91 -0.99
N PRO A 96 -12.54 2.64 -1.34
CA PRO A 96 -11.48 2.59 -0.34
C PRO A 96 -11.21 4.01 0.18
N LEU A 97 -12.13 4.52 1.01
CA LEU A 97 -12.01 5.79 1.70
C LEU A 97 -11.77 5.50 3.18
N LEU A 98 -10.51 5.50 3.56
CA LEU A 98 -10.10 5.42 4.95
C LEU A 98 -9.23 6.63 5.25
N VAL A 99 -9.74 7.51 6.08
CA VAL A 99 -8.90 8.54 6.70
C VAL A 99 -7.96 7.82 7.69
N PRO A 100 -6.65 8.11 7.68
CA PRO A 100 -5.73 7.48 8.62
C PRO A 100 -6.19 7.68 10.07
N GLU A 101 -6.26 6.60 10.83
CA GLU A 101 -6.73 6.62 12.22
C GLU A 101 -5.64 7.08 13.21
N THR A 102 -4.84 8.08 12.83
CA THR A 102 -3.95 8.72 13.80
C THR A 102 -4.72 9.68 14.66
N GLU A 103 -4.35 9.81 15.93
CA GLU A 103 -5.04 10.72 16.87
C GLU A 103 -4.99 12.18 16.38
N THR A 104 -3.90 12.58 15.75
CA THR A 104 -3.73 13.92 15.16
C THR A 104 -4.76 14.17 14.07
N ILE A 105 -4.87 13.26 13.08
CA ILE A 105 -5.79 13.40 11.94
C ILE A 105 -7.25 13.33 12.41
N ARG A 106 -7.56 12.41 13.33
CA ARG A 106 -8.90 12.28 13.91
C ARG A 106 -9.33 13.55 14.65
N THR A 107 -8.44 14.11 15.44
CA THR A 107 -8.68 15.36 16.18
C THR A 107 -8.83 16.54 15.23
N ALA A 108 -7.98 16.66 14.22
CA ALA A 108 -8.09 17.70 13.21
C ALA A 108 -9.41 17.62 12.44
N LEU A 109 -9.84 16.42 12.03
CA LEU A 109 -11.10 16.21 11.32
C LEU A 109 -12.31 16.59 12.18
N ARG A 110 -12.31 16.21 13.47
CA ARG A 110 -13.37 16.61 14.41
C ARG A 110 -13.41 18.11 14.60
N ASN A 111 -12.28 18.76 14.80
CA ASN A 111 -12.20 20.22 14.99
C ASN A 111 -12.70 20.96 13.73
N ILE A 112 -12.41 20.45 12.55
CA ILE A 112 -12.89 21.00 11.27
C ILE A 112 -14.41 20.89 11.17
N ASP A 113 -15.01 19.75 11.51
CA ASP A 113 -16.46 19.57 11.48
C ASP A 113 -17.17 20.47 12.53
N GLU A 114 -16.63 20.52 13.74
CA GLU A 114 -17.15 21.40 14.80
C GLU A 114 -17.08 22.87 14.40
N GLU A 115 -15.98 23.34 13.85
CA GLU A 115 -15.80 24.71 13.41
C GLU A 115 -16.73 25.07 12.25
N TRP A 116 -16.92 24.14 11.30
CA TRP A 116 -17.91 24.33 10.24
C TRP A 116 -19.31 24.55 10.80
N ARG A 117 -19.77 23.68 11.70
CA ARG A 117 -21.12 23.71 12.25
C ARG A 117 -21.36 24.84 13.24
N GLN A 118 -20.36 25.19 14.04
CA GLN A 118 -20.52 26.13 15.15
C GLN A 118 -20.11 27.57 14.81
N SER A 119 -19.25 27.76 13.80
CA SER A 119 -18.71 29.06 13.45
C SER A 119 -18.97 29.44 11.99
N VAL A 120 -18.40 28.72 11.03
CA VAL A 120 -18.38 29.12 9.62
C VAL A 120 -19.79 29.18 9.03
N LEU A 121 -20.56 28.07 9.16
CA LEU A 121 -21.92 27.99 8.62
C LEU A 121 -22.88 29.03 9.26
N PRO A 122 -22.93 29.21 10.57
CA PRO A 122 -23.75 30.30 11.18
C PRO A 122 -23.38 31.69 10.69
N HIS A 123 -22.07 31.97 10.51
CA HIS A 123 -21.63 33.26 9.99
C HIS A 123 -22.09 33.49 8.54
N LEU A 124 -21.96 32.49 7.68
CA LEU A 124 -22.42 32.56 6.29
C LEU A 124 -23.95 32.69 6.21
N THR A 125 -24.69 32.00 7.10
CA THR A 125 -26.14 32.11 7.18
C THR A 125 -26.59 33.50 7.65
N ALA A 126 -25.87 34.08 8.62
CA ALA A 126 -26.13 35.46 9.08
C ALA A 126 -25.81 36.51 7.99
N ALA A 127 -24.72 36.31 7.25
CA ALA A 127 -24.35 37.15 6.12
C ALA A 127 -25.47 37.13 5.05
N ARG A 128 -26.01 35.96 4.74
CA ARG A 128 -27.10 35.81 3.79
C ARG A 128 -28.38 36.54 4.20
N SER A 129 -28.72 36.53 5.48
CA SER A 129 -29.89 37.29 6.00
C SER A 129 -29.67 38.81 6.05
N GLY A 130 -28.50 39.32 5.64
CA GLY A 130 -28.13 40.74 5.72
C GLY A 130 -27.76 41.20 7.12
N ALA A 131 -27.71 40.30 8.10
CA ALA A 131 -27.34 40.63 9.48
C ALA A 131 -25.84 40.89 9.66
N ARG A 132 -25.01 40.44 8.71
CA ARG A 132 -23.53 40.57 8.74
C ARG A 132 -22.96 40.50 7.32
N GLU A 133 -21.85 41.18 7.07
CA GLU A 133 -21.09 40.99 5.85
C GLU A 133 -20.36 39.62 5.88
N PRO A 134 -20.22 38.92 4.73
CA PRO A 134 -19.46 37.69 4.68
C PRO A 134 -18.01 37.92 5.10
N MET A 135 -17.60 37.30 6.20
CA MET A 135 -16.21 37.42 6.65
C MET A 135 -15.35 36.41 5.88
N MET A 136 -14.83 36.83 4.72
CA MET A 136 -13.91 36.00 3.92
C MET A 136 -12.66 35.56 4.70
N GLY A 137 -12.29 36.30 5.76
CA GLY A 137 -11.22 35.92 6.68
C GLY A 137 -11.49 34.58 7.39
N ASP A 138 -12.70 34.37 7.90
CA ASP A 138 -13.11 33.15 8.59
C ASP A 138 -13.12 31.97 7.60
N VAL A 139 -13.60 32.17 6.37
CA VAL A 139 -13.61 31.19 5.30
C VAL A 139 -12.18 30.79 4.90
N ASN A 140 -11.30 31.77 4.72
CA ASN A 140 -9.90 31.52 4.38
C ASN A 140 -9.19 30.74 5.49
N LEU A 141 -9.39 31.10 6.76
CA LEU A 141 -8.81 30.38 7.90
C LEU A 141 -9.29 28.93 7.97
N TYR A 142 -10.59 28.72 7.73
CA TYR A 142 -11.17 27.38 7.69
C TYR A 142 -10.57 26.54 6.54
N VAL A 143 -10.44 27.13 5.36
CA VAL A 143 -9.82 26.48 4.19
C VAL A 143 -8.33 26.18 4.42
N GLU A 144 -7.63 27.02 5.15
CA GLU A 144 -6.25 26.78 5.56
C GLU A 144 -6.13 25.55 6.50
N LYS A 145 -7.07 25.39 7.44
CA LYS A 145 -7.13 24.19 8.28
C LYS A 145 -7.42 22.91 7.49
N LEU A 146 -8.28 22.98 6.47
CA LEU A 146 -8.49 21.89 5.53
C LEU A 146 -7.20 21.55 4.75
N ALA A 147 -6.43 22.58 4.36
CA ALA A 147 -5.14 22.37 3.72
C ALA A 147 -4.12 21.75 4.68
N ALA A 148 -4.10 22.16 5.95
CA ALA A 148 -3.24 21.52 6.96
C ALA A 148 -3.60 20.03 7.15
N LEU A 149 -4.88 19.68 7.23
CA LEU A 149 -5.32 18.29 7.29
C LEU A 149 -4.86 17.49 6.05
N THR A 150 -4.89 18.09 4.86
CA THR A 150 -4.35 17.47 3.64
C THR A 150 -2.86 17.17 3.79
N ASN A 151 -2.08 18.11 4.30
CA ASN A 151 -0.64 17.95 4.52
C ASN A 151 -0.36 16.81 5.54
N ASP A 152 -1.12 16.72 6.63
CA ASP A 152 -0.98 15.65 7.63
C ASP A 152 -1.25 14.27 7.02
N ILE A 153 -2.26 14.15 6.13
CA ILE A 153 -2.56 12.93 5.41
C ILE A 153 -1.45 12.60 4.41
N ASP A 154 -0.90 13.59 3.71
CA ASP A 154 0.17 13.39 2.75
C ASP A 154 1.49 13.01 3.42
N GLU A 155 1.80 13.54 4.60
CA GLU A 155 2.95 13.13 5.41
C GLU A 155 2.81 11.66 5.85
N TYR A 156 1.62 11.27 6.32
CA TYR A 156 1.32 9.87 6.63
C TYR A 156 1.52 8.96 5.41
N ARG A 157 1.07 9.37 4.21
CA ARG A 157 1.26 8.63 2.96
C ARG A 157 2.74 8.51 2.58
N ALA A 158 3.52 9.58 2.73
CA ALA A 158 4.93 9.59 2.40
C ALA A 158 5.70 8.50 3.14
N HIS A 159 5.35 8.24 4.40
CA HIS A 159 5.94 7.17 5.19
C HIS A 159 5.72 5.78 4.55
N PHE A 160 4.50 5.49 4.08
CA PHE A 160 4.21 4.21 3.40
C PHE A 160 4.88 4.10 2.04
N LEU A 161 4.98 5.19 1.29
CA LEU A 161 5.69 5.19 0.00
C LEU A 161 7.17 4.86 0.18
N TRP A 162 7.81 5.33 1.25
CA TRP A 162 9.18 4.98 1.58
C TRP A 162 9.33 3.49 1.91
N GLN A 163 8.44 2.94 2.73
CA GLN A 163 8.42 1.51 3.05
C GLN A 163 8.24 0.66 1.80
N LEU A 164 7.36 1.07 0.89
CA LEU A 164 7.08 0.36 -0.35
C LEU A 164 8.30 0.35 -1.28
N ARG A 165 9.00 1.48 -1.42
CA ARG A 165 10.24 1.58 -2.20
C ARG A 165 11.35 0.72 -1.61
N TYR A 166 11.51 0.74 -0.29
CA TYR A 166 12.49 -0.10 0.39
C TYR A 166 12.21 -1.58 0.19
N LEU A 167 10.96 -1.99 0.34
CA LEU A 167 10.53 -3.37 0.09
C LEU A 167 10.78 -3.80 -1.36
N GLN A 168 10.45 -2.96 -2.33
CA GLN A 168 10.72 -3.22 -3.75
C GLN A 168 12.23 -3.37 -4.02
N GLY A 169 13.05 -2.51 -3.44
CA GLY A 169 14.51 -2.62 -3.55
C GLY A 169 15.04 -3.93 -2.96
N LEU A 170 14.57 -4.31 -1.78
CA LEU A 170 14.91 -5.59 -1.15
C LEU A 170 14.53 -6.78 -2.03
N LEU A 171 13.34 -6.75 -2.62
CA LEU A 171 12.86 -7.81 -3.52
C LEU A 171 13.74 -7.95 -4.76
N ILE A 172 14.17 -6.85 -5.35
CA ILE A 172 15.09 -6.87 -6.51
C ILE A 172 16.41 -7.53 -6.11
N VAL A 173 17.00 -7.15 -4.99
CA VAL A 173 18.25 -7.75 -4.48
C VAL A 173 18.07 -9.26 -4.23
N LEU A 174 16.97 -9.65 -3.60
CA LEU A 174 16.66 -11.05 -3.34
C LEU A 174 16.42 -11.84 -4.64
N ALA A 175 15.73 -11.25 -5.63
CA ALA A 175 15.51 -11.88 -6.92
C ALA A 175 16.82 -12.14 -7.65
N ILE A 176 17.72 -11.15 -7.70
CA ILE A 176 19.05 -11.31 -8.29
C ILE A 176 19.87 -12.35 -7.53
N GLY A 177 19.90 -12.28 -6.19
CA GLY A 177 20.61 -13.25 -5.35
C GLY A 177 20.10 -14.67 -5.53
N SER A 178 18.78 -14.85 -5.68
CA SER A 178 18.20 -16.16 -5.93
C SER A 178 18.58 -16.74 -7.31
N LEU A 179 18.64 -15.89 -8.32
CA LEU A 179 19.09 -16.30 -9.65
C LEU A 179 20.52 -16.87 -9.59
N PHE A 180 21.44 -16.20 -8.92
CA PHE A 180 22.80 -16.69 -8.71
C PHE A 180 22.84 -17.97 -7.88
N ALA A 181 22.04 -18.06 -6.83
CA ALA A 181 21.96 -19.24 -5.99
C ALA A 181 21.43 -20.45 -6.78
N ILE A 182 20.37 -20.29 -7.55
CA ILE A 182 19.82 -21.35 -8.40
C ILE A 182 20.84 -21.79 -9.45
N MET A 183 21.52 -20.85 -10.10
CA MET A 183 22.57 -21.16 -11.07
C MET A 183 23.71 -21.97 -10.43
N ALA A 184 24.18 -21.57 -9.26
CA ALA A 184 25.22 -22.28 -8.52
C ALA A 184 24.78 -23.71 -8.13
N LEU A 185 23.52 -23.87 -7.70
CA LEU A 185 22.94 -25.18 -7.37
C LEU A 185 22.83 -26.08 -8.61
N LEU A 186 22.35 -25.54 -9.74
CA LEU A 186 22.27 -26.26 -11.01
C LEU A 186 23.64 -26.73 -11.48
N LEU A 187 24.64 -25.84 -11.43
CA LEU A 187 26.02 -26.19 -11.79
C LEU A 187 26.58 -27.30 -10.90
N ARG A 188 26.35 -27.20 -9.57
CA ARG A 188 26.92 -28.14 -8.61
C ARG A 188 26.21 -29.50 -8.57
N TRP A 189 24.88 -29.51 -8.69
CA TRP A 189 24.08 -30.72 -8.44
C TRP A 189 23.60 -31.40 -9.72
N VAL A 190 23.59 -30.72 -10.85
CA VAL A 190 23.11 -31.27 -12.12
C VAL A 190 24.23 -31.34 -13.15
N ILE A 191 24.84 -30.22 -13.49
CA ILE A 191 25.76 -30.15 -14.61
C ILE A 191 27.04 -30.92 -14.33
N ARG A 192 27.68 -30.67 -13.18
CA ARG A 192 28.93 -31.39 -12.83
C ARG A 192 28.78 -32.90 -12.73
N PRO A 193 27.73 -33.50 -12.13
CA PRO A 193 27.50 -34.93 -12.16
C PRO A 193 27.24 -35.46 -13.57
N LEU A 194 26.50 -34.73 -14.42
CA LEU A 194 26.26 -35.12 -15.81
C LEU A 194 27.54 -35.14 -16.65
N GLU A 195 28.40 -34.12 -16.48
CA GLU A 195 29.72 -34.11 -17.14
C GLU A 195 30.61 -35.30 -16.74
N LYS A 196 30.59 -35.67 -15.44
CA LYS A 196 31.31 -36.85 -14.96
C LYS A 196 30.79 -38.17 -15.57
N LEU A 197 29.46 -38.28 -15.67
CA LEU A 197 28.81 -39.43 -16.30
C LEU A 197 29.10 -39.47 -17.81
N GLY A 198 29.02 -38.36 -18.50
CA GLY A 198 29.37 -38.22 -19.93
C GLY A 198 30.81 -38.61 -20.20
N GLY A 199 31.74 -38.13 -19.37
CA GLY A 199 33.17 -38.50 -19.49
C GLY A 199 33.44 -39.98 -19.26
N ALA A 200 32.70 -40.62 -18.34
CA ALA A 200 32.81 -42.08 -18.11
C ALA A 200 32.26 -42.89 -19.29
N ILE A 201 31.17 -42.46 -19.90
CA ILE A 201 30.59 -43.09 -21.09
C ILE A 201 31.55 -43.02 -22.28
N VAL A 202 32.19 -41.87 -22.50
CA VAL A 202 33.18 -41.70 -23.57
C VAL A 202 34.39 -42.59 -23.35
N ARG A 203 34.90 -42.75 -22.13
CA ARG A 203 35.99 -43.67 -21.80
C ARG A 203 35.60 -45.13 -22.01
N LEU A 204 34.39 -45.51 -21.60
CA LEU A 204 33.86 -46.86 -21.87
C LEU A 204 33.75 -47.17 -23.37
N SER A 205 33.31 -46.17 -24.15
CA SER A 205 33.20 -46.35 -25.63
C SER A 205 34.56 -46.39 -26.31
N SER A 206 35.62 -45.88 -25.70
CA SER A 206 37.01 -45.96 -26.20
C SER A 206 37.74 -47.23 -25.73
N GLY A 207 37.04 -48.16 -25.04
CA GLY A 207 37.59 -49.46 -24.63
C GLY A 207 38.28 -49.48 -23.26
N ASP A 208 38.23 -48.37 -22.51
CA ASP A 208 38.75 -48.32 -21.14
C ASP A 208 37.73 -48.91 -20.16
N LEU A 209 37.79 -50.22 -19.90
CA LEU A 209 36.95 -50.95 -18.97
C LEU A 209 37.29 -50.71 -17.49
N THR A 210 38.32 -49.91 -17.22
CA THR A 210 38.70 -49.58 -15.85
C THR A 210 38.02 -48.28 -15.34
N ALA A 211 37.27 -47.58 -16.18
CA ALA A 211 36.56 -46.38 -15.84
C ALA A 211 35.44 -46.69 -14.82
N ARG A 212 35.70 -46.54 -13.54
CA ARG A 212 34.70 -46.54 -12.45
C ARG A 212 34.21 -45.14 -12.19
N THR A 213 32.91 -44.91 -12.32
CA THR A 213 32.26 -43.73 -11.79
C THR A 213 32.05 -43.94 -10.29
N GLU A 214 32.84 -43.27 -9.46
CA GLU A 214 32.48 -43.09 -8.04
C GLU A 214 31.28 -42.16 -7.97
N VAL A 215 30.12 -42.64 -8.30
CA VAL A 215 28.85 -42.01 -7.90
C VAL A 215 28.67 -42.36 -6.44
N ARG A 216 29.20 -41.54 -5.56
CA ARG A 216 28.91 -41.63 -4.15
C ARG A 216 27.45 -41.23 -3.93
N SER A 217 26.57 -42.22 -4.06
CA SER A 217 25.20 -42.09 -3.62
C SER A 217 25.23 -41.97 -2.10
N GLU A 218 25.05 -40.76 -1.59
CA GLU A 218 24.81 -40.55 -0.16
C GLU A 218 23.36 -40.92 0.23
N ASP A 219 22.67 -41.66 -0.63
CA ASP A 219 21.31 -42.19 -0.40
C ASP A 219 21.38 -43.63 0.13
N GLY A 220 22.08 -43.81 1.24
CA GLY A 220 22.08 -45.04 2.02
C GLY A 220 21.51 -44.79 3.42
#